data_e4356ed09deebd26e3c4c1cc633057a1
#
_entry.id   e4356ed09deebd26e3c4c1cc633057a1
#
_cell.length_a   1.000
_cell.length_b   1.000
_cell.length_c   1.000
_cell.angle_alpha   90.00
_cell.angle_beta   90.00
_cell.angle_gamma   90.00
#
_symmetry.space_group_name_H-M   'P 1'
#
loop_
_entity.id
_entity.type
_entity.pdbx_description
1 polymer ?
#
loop_
_entity_poly.entity_id
_entity_poly.type
_entity_poly.pdbx_seq_one_letter_code
_entity_poly.pdbx_strand_id
1 'polypeptide(L)'
;MSYKFNPFTGNFDDFNGPDGEFSSINVEGDINLDDGGTYTTTLQTITPTAARTISFPDATGTVALVGGSSGQLLYNLSGAVAGTSITFDASTGTRFTLPFGYGAGAGGTVTQATNKSTGVTLNTRCGQVTMNGANLVADTAVTFTLTNTQIAATDVLMLNHVSGGTLGTYSFVARCAAGSATISVRNVTAGDLAEAVVVGFAVIKASTT
;
A
#
# COMPACT_ATOMS: atom_id res chain seq x y z
N MET A 1 9.72 22.30 51.52
CA MET A 1 8.41 22.90 51.87
C MET A 1 7.33 21.88 51.59
N SER A 2 6.32 21.75 52.47
CA SER A 2 5.26 20.80 52.27
C SER A 2 4.07 21.51 51.59
N TYR A 3 3.56 20.94 50.54
CA TYR A 3 2.31 21.40 49.92
C TYR A 3 1.16 21.24 50.89
N LYS A 4 0.36 22.27 51.07
CA LYS A 4 -0.91 22.18 51.76
C LYS A 4 -2.02 22.32 50.74
N PHE A 5 -2.84 21.27 50.64
CA PHE A 5 -4.11 21.36 49.90
C PHE A 5 -4.99 22.41 50.59
N ASN A 6 -5.41 23.42 49.86
CA ASN A 6 -6.35 24.41 50.35
C ASN A 6 -7.78 23.88 50.16
N PRO A 7 -8.46 23.46 51.22
CA PRO A 7 -9.80 22.89 51.11
C PRO A 7 -10.88 23.90 50.73
N PHE A 8 -10.57 25.19 50.71
CA PHE A 8 -11.52 26.26 50.39
C PHE A 8 -11.44 26.64 48.90
N THR A 9 -10.31 26.48 48.23
CA THR A 9 -10.15 26.80 46.83
C THR A 9 -10.05 25.55 45.96
N GLY A 10 -9.87 24.37 46.53
CA GLY A 10 -9.65 23.14 45.79
C GLY A 10 -8.27 23.07 45.04
N ASN A 11 -7.40 24.04 45.29
CA ASN A 11 -6.12 24.13 44.63
C ASN A 11 -4.95 23.80 45.60
N PHE A 12 -3.83 23.46 45.02
CA PHE A 12 -2.56 23.38 45.76
C PHE A 12 -1.93 24.77 45.83
N ASP A 13 -1.90 25.36 47.01
CA ASP A 13 -1.30 26.67 47.24
C ASP A 13 0.19 26.50 47.58
N ASP A 14 1.00 26.18 46.68
CA ASP A 14 2.44 26.49 46.62
C ASP A 14 3.18 25.66 45.56
N PHE A 15 3.60 26.31 44.53
CA PHE A 15 4.49 25.76 43.51
C PHE A 15 5.91 26.14 43.92
N ASN A 16 6.76 25.17 44.15
CA ASN A 16 8.05 25.37 44.77
C ASN A 16 9.24 25.46 43.79
N GLY A 17 9.00 26.06 42.62
CA GLY A 17 10.06 26.50 41.72
C GLY A 17 9.94 27.98 41.46
N PRO A 18 11.05 28.67 41.14
CA PRO A 18 11.03 30.10 40.77
C PRO A 18 10.08 30.40 39.60
N ASP A 19 9.69 29.38 38.82
CA ASP A 19 8.85 29.48 37.63
C ASP A 19 7.54 28.67 37.72
N GLY A 20 7.19 28.09 38.87
CA GLY A 20 5.96 27.29 39.04
C GLY A 20 5.95 25.94 38.36
N GLU A 21 7.13 25.36 38.10
CA GLU A 21 7.24 24.08 37.41
C GLU A 21 7.23 22.87 38.36
N PHE A 22 6.56 21.80 37.95
CA PHE A 22 6.64 20.50 38.61
C PHE A 22 7.71 19.63 37.97
N SER A 23 8.63 19.09 38.77
CA SER A 23 9.55 18.08 38.28
C SER A 23 8.87 16.72 38.07
N SER A 24 7.79 16.43 38.79
CA SER A 24 6.98 15.23 38.65
C SER A 24 5.62 15.38 39.33
N ILE A 25 4.62 14.67 38.84
CA ILE A 25 3.31 14.49 39.45
C ILE A 25 3.13 12.98 39.67
N ASN A 26 2.93 12.57 40.92
CA ASN A 26 2.58 11.19 41.25
C ASN A 26 1.09 11.13 41.60
N VAL A 27 0.32 10.38 40.83
CA VAL A 27 -1.13 10.22 41.00
C VAL A 27 -1.42 8.75 41.29
N GLU A 28 -2.04 8.47 42.45
CA GLU A 28 -2.47 7.12 42.88
C GLU A 28 -3.88 6.78 42.35
N GLY A 29 -4.25 7.20 41.20
CA GLY A 29 -5.56 6.96 40.63
C GLY A 29 -5.66 7.48 39.22
N ASP A 30 -6.86 7.77 38.79
CA ASP A 30 -7.13 8.31 37.48
C ASP A 30 -6.89 9.83 37.42
N ILE A 31 -6.43 10.32 36.28
CA ILE A 31 -6.37 11.76 35.99
C ILE A 31 -7.58 12.11 35.15
N ASN A 32 -8.50 12.90 35.72
CA ASN A 32 -9.65 13.40 35.01
C ASN A 32 -9.36 14.79 34.46
N LEU A 33 -9.49 14.94 33.14
CA LEU A 33 -9.36 16.21 32.44
C LEU A 33 -10.76 16.70 32.12
N ASP A 34 -11.14 17.84 32.74
CA ASP A 34 -12.44 18.49 32.56
C ASP A 34 -12.21 19.86 31.95
N ASP A 35 -12.85 20.14 30.81
CA ASP A 35 -12.83 21.45 30.14
C ASP A 35 -13.99 22.37 30.56
N GLY A 36 -14.76 21.97 31.60
CA GLY A 36 -15.97 22.66 32.06
C GLY A 36 -17.24 22.29 31.26
N GLY A 37 -17.16 21.27 30.40
CA GLY A 37 -18.29 20.73 29.65
C GLY A 37 -19.08 19.68 30.42
N THR A 38 -19.91 18.93 29.69
CA THR A 38 -20.75 17.87 30.25
C THR A 38 -19.98 16.55 30.46
N TYR A 39 -18.86 16.39 29.78
CA TYR A 39 -18.08 15.14 29.75
C TYR A 39 -16.63 15.36 30.16
N THR A 40 -16.06 14.38 30.86
CA THR A 40 -14.65 14.36 31.25
C THR A 40 -13.85 13.37 30.40
N THR A 41 -12.58 13.66 30.17
CA THR A 41 -11.61 12.70 29.64
C THR A 41 -10.78 12.14 30.78
N THR A 42 -10.79 10.83 30.97
CA THR A 42 -10.03 10.16 32.02
C THR A 42 -8.79 9.48 31.44
N LEU A 43 -7.61 9.79 31.99
CA LEU A 43 -6.39 9.02 31.76
C LEU A 43 -6.30 7.97 32.86
N GLN A 44 -6.47 6.71 32.50
CA GLN A 44 -6.52 5.58 33.43
C GLN A 44 -5.43 4.56 33.11
N THR A 45 -4.78 4.03 34.13
CA THR A 45 -3.90 2.88 34.00
C THR A 45 -4.65 1.60 34.37
N ILE A 46 -4.64 0.62 33.45
CA ILE A 46 -5.00 -0.76 33.81
C ILE A 46 -3.90 -1.29 34.75
N THR A 47 -4.24 -2.09 35.78
CA THR A 47 -3.28 -2.63 36.75
C THR A 47 -2.00 -3.10 36.04
N PRO A 48 -0.87 -2.38 36.16
CA PRO A 48 0.33 -2.74 35.44
C PRO A 48 1.03 -3.93 36.10
N THR A 49 1.49 -4.87 35.30
CA THR A 49 2.28 -6.02 35.77
C THR A 49 3.77 -5.70 35.91
N ALA A 50 4.19 -4.53 35.43
CA ALA A 50 5.56 -3.99 35.56
C ALA A 50 5.52 -2.46 35.35
N ALA A 51 6.63 -1.79 35.74
CA ALA A 51 6.78 -0.36 35.42
C ALA A 51 6.69 -0.12 33.91
N ARG A 52 5.95 0.90 33.49
CA ARG A 52 5.76 1.31 32.10
C ARG A 52 6.00 2.80 31.97
N THR A 53 6.64 3.18 30.87
CA THR A 53 6.84 4.59 30.51
C THR A 53 6.07 4.87 29.21
N ILE A 54 5.29 5.94 29.18
CA ILE A 54 4.67 6.49 27.98
C ILE A 54 5.41 7.81 27.71
N SER A 55 6.14 7.88 26.60
CA SER A 55 6.86 9.09 26.19
C SER A 55 6.08 9.79 25.09
N PHE A 56 5.86 11.07 25.25
CA PHE A 56 5.36 11.94 24.18
C PHE A 56 6.55 12.58 23.47
N PRO A 57 6.61 12.60 22.12
CA PRO A 57 7.67 13.27 21.39
C PRO A 57 7.62 14.79 21.64
N ASP A 58 8.78 15.45 21.63
CA ASP A 58 8.89 16.90 21.64
C ASP A 58 8.48 17.44 20.25
N ALA A 59 7.19 17.46 20.00
CA ALA A 59 6.61 17.91 18.76
C ALA A 59 5.15 18.33 18.96
N THR A 60 4.71 19.31 18.21
CA THR A 60 3.29 19.69 18.16
C THR A 60 2.49 18.61 17.41
N GLY A 61 1.47 18.07 18.03
CA GLY A 61 0.64 17.04 17.41
C GLY A 61 -0.51 16.59 18.29
N THR A 62 -1.35 15.71 17.75
CA THR A 62 -2.44 15.06 18.48
C THR A 62 -2.04 13.63 18.81
N VAL A 63 -2.24 13.22 20.07
CA VAL A 63 -2.10 11.82 20.45
C VAL A 63 -3.26 11.04 19.84
N ALA A 64 -2.95 10.17 18.88
CA ALA A 64 -3.96 9.34 18.24
C ALA A 64 -4.35 8.19 19.18
N LEU A 65 -5.64 8.11 19.51
CA LEU A 65 -6.21 6.89 20.08
C LEU A 65 -6.31 5.84 18.95
N VAL A 66 -5.73 4.67 19.20
CA VAL A 66 -5.76 3.57 18.24
C VAL A 66 -7.18 2.99 18.22
N GLY A 67 -7.98 3.45 17.26
CA GLY A 67 -9.27 2.85 16.92
C GLY A 67 -9.09 1.77 15.86
N GLY A 68 -10.02 0.86 15.78
CA GLY A 68 -10.03 -0.23 14.82
C GLY A 68 -10.17 -1.60 15.47
N SER A 69 -10.50 -2.60 14.67
CA SER A 69 -10.58 -3.98 15.13
C SER A 69 -9.18 -4.61 15.21
N SER A 70 -9.03 -5.64 16.03
CA SER A 70 -7.78 -6.41 16.11
C SER A 70 -7.34 -6.89 14.72
N GLY A 71 -6.05 -6.75 14.41
CA GLY A 71 -5.45 -7.18 13.15
C GLY A 71 -5.54 -6.17 12.01
N GLN A 72 -6.18 -5.01 12.17
CA GLN A 72 -6.19 -3.99 11.12
C GLN A 72 -4.87 -3.23 11.06
N LEU A 73 -4.41 -2.91 9.84
CA LEU A 73 -3.34 -1.95 9.61
C LEU A 73 -3.90 -0.54 9.80
N LEU A 74 -3.22 0.27 10.60
CA LEU A 74 -3.61 1.66 10.83
C LEU A 74 -2.87 2.58 9.87
N TYR A 75 -3.54 3.60 9.38
CA TYR A 75 -2.94 4.62 8.53
C TYR A 75 -3.47 6.02 8.89
N ASN A 76 -2.73 7.05 8.51
CA ASN A 76 -3.17 8.43 8.70
C ASN A 76 -4.17 8.81 7.58
N LEU A 77 -5.39 9.16 7.98
CA LEU A 77 -6.42 9.68 7.11
C LEU A 77 -6.69 11.15 7.49
N SER A 78 -6.11 12.08 6.74
CA SER A 78 -6.31 13.53 6.95
C SER A 78 -6.04 13.99 8.40
N GLY A 79 -5.00 13.45 9.02
CA GLY A 79 -4.63 13.77 10.41
C GLY A 79 -5.24 12.86 11.48
N ALA A 80 -6.15 11.97 11.12
CA ALA A 80 -6.70 10.96 12.03
C ALA A 80 -6.11 9.58 11.75
N VAL A 81 -5.93 8.77 12.80
CA VAL A 81 -5.56 7.36 12.65
C VAL A 81 -6.82 6.54 12.38
N ALA A 82 -6.83 5.82 11.27
CA ALA A 82 -7.95 4.98 10.85
C ALA A 82 -7.49 3.55 10.55
N GLY A 83 -8.38 2.58 10.72
CA GLY A 83 -8.14 1.20 10.30
C GLY A 83 -8.32 1.04 8.79
N THR A 84 -7.50 0.19 8.17
CA THR A 84 -7.61 -0.17 6.75
C THR A 84 -8.51 -1.39 6.54
N SER A 85 -8.89 -1.62 5.29
CA SER A 85 -9.48 -2.90 4.86
C SER A 85 -8.43 -4.03 4.72
N ILE A 86 -7.17 -3.75 5.07
CA ILE A 86 -6.11 -4.75 5.15
C ILE A 86 -6.09 -5.29 6.57
N THR A 87 -6.26 -6.59 6.74
CA THR A 87 -6.20 -7.25 8.05
C THR A 87 -5.08 -8.28 8.06
N PHE A 88 -4.43 -8.41 9.21
CA PHE A 88 -3.45 -9.46 9.49
C PHE A 88 -4.08 -10.46 10.45
N ASP A 89 -4.12 -11.71 10.06
CA ASP A 89 -4.61 -12.82 10.87
C ASP A 89 -3.50 -13.85 11.00
N ALA A 90 -3.18 -14.26 12.21
CA ALA A 90 -2.08 -15.19 12.48
C ALA A 90 -2.27 -16.57 11.84
N SER A 91 -3.52 -16.97 11.57
CA SER A 91 -3.85 -18.27 10.99
C SER A 91 -4.06 -18.23 9.47
N THR A 92 -4.56 -17.10 8.92
CA THR A 92 -4.94 -16.97 7.51
C THR A 92 -4.09 -15.97 6.73
N GLY A 93 -3.17 -15.27 7.39
CA GLY A 93 -2.27 -14.29 6.79
C GLY A 93 -2.94 -12.94 6.48
N THR A 94 -2.37 -12.19 5.54
CA THR A 94 -2.87 -10.88 5.15
C THR A 94 -4.08 -11.01 4.24
N ARG A 95 -5.19 -10.36 4.60
CA ARG A 95 -6.44 -10.36 3.84
C ARG A 95 -6.78 -8.96 3.34
N PHE A 96 -7.20 -8.89 2.08
CA PHE A 96 -7.74 -7.69 1.45
C PHE A 96 -9.24 -7.89 1.25
N THR A 97 -10.07 -7.08 1.87
CA THR A 97 -11.53 -7.12 1.70
C THR A 97 -12.02 -6.23 0.55
N LEU A 98 -11.13 -5.37 0.03
CA LEU A 98 -11.35 -4.54 -1.15
C LEU A 98 -10.53 -5.07 -2.34
N PRO A 99 -10.89 -4.70 -3.59
CA PRO A 99 -10.11 -5.06 -4.76
C PRO A 99 -8.64 -4.68 -4.61
N PHE A 100 -7.75 -5.63 -4.90
CA PHE A 100 -6.31 -5.41 -4.95
C PHE A 100 -5.88 -5.15 -6.39
N GLY A 101 -5.17 -4.05 -6.63
CA GLY A 101 -4.72 -3.69 -7.98
C GLY A 101 -3.90 -2.42 -8.02
N TYR A 102 -3.53 -2.03 -9.22
CA TYR A 102 -2.84 -0.76 -9.45
C TYR A 102 -3.88 0.36 -9.61
N GLY A 103 -3.67 1.47 -8.87
CA GLY A 103 -4.51 2.65 -8.94
C GLY A 103 -4.30 3.48 -10.20
N ALA A 104 -5.11 4.52 -10.35
CA ALA A 104 -4.98 5.48 -11.45
C ALA A 104 -3.56 6.09 -11.51
N GLY A 105 -3.01 6.23 -12.71
CA GLY A 105 -1.65 6.74 -12.93
C GLY A 105 -0.52 5.69 -12.85
N ALA A 106 -0.81 4.46 -12.44
CA ALA A 106 0.21 3.39 -12.38
C ALA A 106 0.45 2.70 -13.74
N GLY A 107 -0.43 2.90 -14.69
CA GLY A 107 -0.42 2.26 -16.00
C GLY A 107 -0.12 3.20 -17.17
N GLY A 108 -0.10 2.64 -18.36
CA GLY A 108 0.11 3.37 -19.62
C GLY A 108 -0.18 2.51 -20.84
N THR A 109 -0.04 3.10 -22.02
CA THR A 109 -0.21 2.40 -23.31
C THR A 109 0.96 2.68 -24.23
N VAL A 110 1.29 1.71 -25.08
CA VAL A 110 2.30 1.84 -26.14
C VAL A 110 1.89 1.01 -27.35
N THR A 111 2.27 1.46 -28.54
CA THR A 111 1.98 0.77 -29.82
C THR A 111 3.27 0.38 -30.52
N GLN A 112 3.33 -0.85 -31.07
CA GLN A 112 4.44 -1.29 -31.93
C GLN A 112 4.41 -0.57 -33.27
N ALA A 113 5.54 -0.03 -33.68
CA ALA A 113 5.62 0.80 -34.92
C ALA A 113 5.65 -0.02 -36.20
N THR A 114 6.51 -1.04 -36.31
CA THR A 114 6.89 -1.63 -37.60
C THR A 114 6.26 -3.01 -37.85
N ASN A 115 6.36 -3.89 -36.89
CA ASN A 115 5.85 -5.27 -36.98
C ASN A 115 5.64 -5.87 -35.58
N LYS A 116 5.13 -7.11 -35.48
CA LYS A 116 4.84 -7.77 -34.23
C LYS A 116 6.09 -8.13 -33.39
N SER A 117 7.31 -8.09 -33.97
CA SER A 117 8.57 -8.28 -33.23
C SER A 117 9.21 -6.98 -32.76
N THR A 118 8.65 -5.83 -33.13
CA THR A 118 9.18 -4.53 -32.72
C THR A 118 9.10 -4.35 -31.21
N GLY A 119 10.26 -4.12 -30.56
CA GLY A 119 10.33 -3.81 -29.15
C GLY A 119 9.64 -2.50 -28.80
N VAL A 120 9.16 -2.38 -27.57
CA VAL A 120 8.50 -1.18 -27.06
C VAL A 120 9.05 -0.80 -25.70
N THR A 121 8.91 0.48 -25.33
CA THR A 121 9.30 0.99 -23.99
C THR A 121 8.08 1.52 -23.29
N LEU A 122 7.79 1.01 -22.09
CA LEU A 122 6.72 1.50 -21.22
C LEU A 122 7.11 1.26 -19.76
N ASN A 123 7.58 2.30 -19.07
CA ASN A 123 8.12 2.26 -17.72
C ASN A 123 7.02 2.37 -16.65
N THR A 124 6.07 1.44 -16.66
CA THR A 124 4.92 1.39 -15.74
C THR A 124 4.75 0.01 -15.11
N ARG A 125 4.06 -0.07 -13.98
CA ARG A 125 3.82 -1.36 -13.30
C ARG A 125 2.71 -2.19 -13.95
N CYS A 126 1.83 -1.57 -14.71
CA CYS A 126 0.83 -2.20 -15.53
C CYS A 126 0.63 -1.40 -16.81
N GLY A 127 0.01 -1.97 -17.81
CA GLY A 127 -0.23 -1.24 -19.06
C GLY A 127 -0.72 -2.12 -20.18
N GLN A 128 -0.78 -1.51 -21.36
CA GLN A 128 -1.22 -2.19 -22.57
C GLN A 128 -0.25 -1.93 -23.72
N VAL A 129 0.06 -2.98 -24.47
CA VAL A 129 0.82 -2.93 -25.70
C VAL A 129 -0.13 -3.23 -26.85
N THR A 130 -0.36 -2.25 -27.73
CA THR A 130 -1.03 -2.50 -29.01
C THR A 130 -0.01 -3.05 -29.98
N MET A 131 -0.16 -4.31 -30.35
CA MET A 131 0.72 -4.95 -31.33
C MET A 131 0.49 -4.38 -32.73
N ASN A 132 1.53 -4.45 -33.56
CA ASN A 132 1.38 -4.09 -34.99
C ASN A 132 0.48 -5.10 -35.70
N GLY A 133 -0.30 -4.63 -36.70
CA GLY A 133 -1.19 -5.45 -37.52
C GLY A 133 -0.49 -6.34 -38.56
N ALA A 134 0.85 -6.43 -38.57
CA ALA A 134 1.58 -7.32 -39.47
C ALA A 134 1.17 -8.79 -39.33
N ASN A 135 1.27 -9.55 -40.41
CA ASN A 135 0.89 -10.96 -40.44
C ASN A 135 1.70 -11.80 -39.44
N LEU A 136 1.00 -12.68 -38.72
CA LEU A 136 1.56 -13.75 -37.94
C LEU A 136 1.09 -15.08 -38.54
N VAL A 137 2.01 -15.81 -39.12
CA VAL A 137 1.73 -17.06 -39.83
C VAL A 137 1.07 -18.07 -38.89
N ALA A 138 0.22 -18.92 -39.46
CA ALA A 138 -0.43 -20.03 -38.80
C ALA A 138 0.55 -20.84 -37.96
N ASP A 139 0.15 -21.19 -36.73
CA ASP A 139 0.90 -22.02 -35.80
C ASP A 139 2.33 -21.55 -35.48
N THR A 140 2.64 -20.25 -35.69
CA THR A 140 3.96 -19.67 -35.39
C THR A 140 3.91 -18.69 -34.24
N ALA A 141 5.07 -18.42 -33.66
CA ALA A 141 5.25 -17.45 -32.58
C ALA A 141 6.16 -16.30 -33.02
N VAL A 142 5.90 -15.12 -32.48
CA VAL A 142 6.77 -13.96 -32.58
C VAL A 142 7.11 -13.48 -31.17
N THR A 143 8.31 -12.94 -30.99
CA THR A 143 8.73 -12.36 -29.73
C THR A 143 9.09 -10.90 -29.89
N PHE A 144 8.83 -10.12 -28.85
CA PHE A 144 9.29 -8.73 -28.75
C PHE A 144 9.77 -8.43 -27.31
N THR A 145 10.55 -7.38 -27.18
CA THR A 145 11.02 -6.89 -25.88
C THR A 145 10.17 -5.73 -25.40
N LEU A 146 9.61 -5.86 -24.18
CA LEU A 146 9.10 -4.75 -23.40
C LEU A 146 10.22 -4.21 -22.52
N THR A 147 10.82 -3.06 -22.88
CA THR A 147 11.75 -2.34 -21.99
C THR A 147 10.94 -1.64 -20.91
N ASN A 148 11.24 -1.96 -19.64
CA ASN A 148 10.47 -1.45 -18.51
C ASN A 148 11.33 -1.49 -17.24
N THR A 149 11.72 -0.33 -16.75
CA THR A 149 12.57 -0.18 -15.55
C THR A 149 11.91 -0.65 -14.26
N GLN A 150 10.60 -0.91 -14.25
CA GLN A 150 9.87 -1.44 -13.09
C GLN A 150 9.98 -2.97 -12.97
N ILE A 151 10.54 -3.65 -13.99
CA ILE A 151 10.68 -5.11 -14.02
C ILE A 151 12.05 -5.52 -13.46
N ALA A 152 12.06 -6.48 -12.53
CA ALA A 152 13.24 -7.22 -12.09
C ALA A 152 13.23 -8.65 -12.68
N ALA A 153 14.39 -9.31 -12.67
CA ALA A 153 14.52 -10.64 -13.24
C ALA A 153 13.67 -11.72 -12.53
N THR A 154 13.36 -11.50 -11.26
CA THR A 154 12.58 -12.41 -10.41
C THR A 154 11.08 -12.16 -10.49
N ASP A 155 10.64 -11.04 -11.10
CA ASP A 155 9.23 -10.67 -11.14
C ASP A 155 8.42 -11.60 -12.03
N VAL A 156 7.10 -11.63 -11.78
CA VAL A 156 6.11 -12.30 -12.63
C VAL A 156 5.36 -11.26 -13.45
N LEU A 157 5.39 -11.40 -14.76
CA LEU A 157 4.60 -10.58 -15.68
C LEU A 157 3.32 -11.33 -16.05
N MET A 158 2.20 -10.87 -15.50
CA MET A 158 0.87 -11.37 -15.90
C MET A 158 0.50 -10.76 -17.25
N LEU A 159 0.04 -11.60 -18.17
CA LEU A 159 -0.41 -11.17 -19.50
C LEU A 159 -1.86 -11.55 -19.74
N ASN A 160 -2.60 -10.70 -20.45
CA ASN A 160 -3.95 -11.01 -20.90
C ASN A 160 -4.25 -10.40 -22.26
N HIS A 161 -5.17 -11.03 -23.01
CA HIS A 161 -5.75 -10.47 -24.22
C HIS A 161 -6.80 -9.42 -23.83
N VAL A 162 -6.58 -8.16 -24.16
CA VAL A 162 -7.49 -7.06 -23.83
C VAL A 162 -8.50 -6.83 -24.94
N SER A 163 -8.01 -6.71 -26.18
CA SER A 163 -8.85 -6.45 -27.37
C SER A 163 -8.07 -6.69 -28.65
N GLY A 164 -8.72 -6.52 -29.80
CA GLY A 164 -8.17 -6.80 -31.13
C GLY A 164 -8.06 -8.29 -31.42
N GLY A 165 -8.43 -8.71 -32.61
CA GLY A 165 -8.48 -10.13 -32.97
C GLY A 165 -9.57 -10.94 -32.25
N THR A 166 -9.57 -12.25 -32.45
CA THR A 166 -10.54 -13.18 -31.84
C THR A 166 -9.94 -13.76 -30.56
N LEU A 167 -10.69 -13.73 -29.47
CA LEU A 167 -10.28 -14.34 -28.21
C LEU A 167 -10.03 -15.84 -28.38
N GLY A 168 -8.90 -16.33 -27.85
CA GLY A 168 -8.51 -17.74 -27.94
C GLY A 168 -7.64 -18.08 -29.16
N THR A 169 -7.44 -17.16 -30.12
CA THR A 169 -6.57 -17.38 -31.28
C THR A 169 -5.09 -17.10 -30.99
N TYR A 170 -4.78 -16.46 -29.87
CA TYR A 170 -3.42 -16.14 -29.45
C TYR A 170 -3.09 -16.74 -28.07
N SER A 171 -1.85 -17.18 -27.92
CA SER A 171 -1.25 -17.56 -26.63
C SER A 171 -0.13 -16.58 -26.30
N PHE A 172 -0.02 -16.21 -25.02
CA PHE A 172 0.96 -15.24 -24.52
C PHE A 172 1.84 -15.86 -23.45
N VAL A 173 3.15 -15.66 -23.53
CA VAL A 173 4.13 -16.09 -22.52
C VAL A 173 5.14 -14.97 -22.31
N ALA A 174 5.57 -14.75 -21.07
CA ALA A 174 6.59 -13.76 -20.76
C ALA A 174 7.73 -14.36 -19.95
N ARG A 175 8.92 -13.77 -20.12
CA ARG A 175 10.10 -13.99 -19.28
C ARG A 175 10.69 -12.65 -18.90
N CYS A 176 10.76 -12.39 -17.57
CA CYS A 176 11.37 -11.18 -17.04
C CYS A 176 12.88 -11.23 -17.02
N ALA A 177 13.49 -10.06 -17.18
CA ALA A 177 14.90 -9.76 -16.98
C ALA A 177 15.03 -8.40 -16.28
N ALA A 178 16.22 -8.05 -15.80
CA ALA A 178 16.45 -6.73 -15.20
C ALA A 178 16.17 -5.62 -16.24
N GLY A 179 15.17 -4.76 -15.94
CA GLY A 179 14.78 -3.64 -16.79
C GLY A 179 13.96 -4.00 -18.04
N SER A 180 13.50 -5.26 -18.20
CA SER A 180 12.75 -5.68 -19.38
C SER A 180 12.00 -6.99 -19.20
N ALA A 181 11.10 -7.28 -20.16
CA ALA A 181 10.55 -8.62 -20.36
C ALA A 181 10.54 -8.99 -21.83
N THR A 182 10.84 -10.24 -22.15
CA THR A 182 10.59 -10.82 -23.47
C THR A 182 9.19 -11.41 -23.47
N ILE A 183 8.34 -10.96 -24.38
CA ILE A 183 6.96 -11.43 -24.55
C ILE A 183 6.89 -12.21 -25.85
N SER A 184 6.40 -13.46 -25.79
CA SER A 184 6.13 -14.32 -26.93
C SER A 184 4.63 -14.37 -27.16
N VAL A 185 4.23 -14.15 -28.40
CA VAL A 185 2.84 -14.22 -28.87
C VAL A 185 2.77 -15.26 -29.96
N ARG A 186 1.96 -16.30 -29.76
CA ARG A 186 1.76 -17.38 -30.71
C ARG A 186 0.37 -17.32 -31.32
N ASN A 187 0.28 -17.43 -32.63
CA ASN A 187 -0.93 -17.77 -33.34
C ASN A 187 -1.18 -19.26 -33.15
N VAL A 188 -2.28 -19.65 -32.50
CA VAL A 188 -2.63 -21.05 -32.23
C VAL A 188 -3.65 -21.60 -33.24
N THR A 189 -3.87 -20.90 -34.32
CA THR A 189 -4.82 -21.30 -35.37
C THR A 189 -4.11 -21.84 -36.61
N ALA A 190 -4.88 -22.52 -37.48
CA ALA A 190 -4.40 -23.03 -38.77
C ALA A 190 -4.35 -21.95 -39.85
N GLY A 191 -4.81 -20.72 -39.60
CA GLY A 191 -4.81 -19.59 -40.50
C GLY A 191 -3.88 -18.46 -40.06
N ASP A 192 -3.43 -17.66 -40.98
CA ASP A 192 -2.64 -16.46 -40.67
C ASP A 192 -3.51 -15.39 -40.00
N LEU A 193 -2.92 -14.65 -39.08
CA LEU A 193 -3.60 -13.59 -38.31
C LEU A 193 -2.85 -12.26 -38.46
N ALA A 194 -3.56 -11.19 -38.82
CA ALA A 194 -2.99 -9.87 -39.06
C ALA A 194 -3.60 -8.75 -38.22
N GLU A 195 -4.23 -9.09 -37.12
CA GLU A 195 -4.88 -8.10 -36.24
C GLU A 195 -3.88 -7.38 -35.31
N ALA A 196 -4.21 -6.14 -34.99
CA ALA A 196 -3.53 -5.35 -33.99
C ALA A 196 -4.03 -5.75 -32.59
N VAL A 197 -3.54 -6.87 -32.07
CA VAL A 197 -3.93 -7.37 -30.75
C VAL A 197 -3.42 -6.44 -29.65
N VAL A 198 -4.25 -6.18 -28.65
CA VAL A 198 -3.88 -5.44 -27.46
C VAL A 198 -3.60 -6.43 -26.31
N VAL A 199 -2.35 -6.44 -25.86
CA VAL A 199 -1.87 -7.26 -24.76
C VAL A 199 -1.76 -6.41 -23.51
N GLY A 200 -2.54 -6.74 -22.50
CA GLY A 200 -2.43 -6.15 -21.17
C GLY A 200 -1.31 -6.83 -20.36
N PHE A 201 -0.62 -6.06 -19.53
CA PHE A 201 0.36 -6.61 -18.59
C PHE A 201 0.23 -6.00 -17.19
N ALA A 202 0.60 -6.79 -16.19
CA ALA A 202 0.80 -6.33 -14.81
C ALA A 202 2.06 -7.00 -14.23
N VAL A 203 2.90 -6.21 -13.54
CA VAL A 203 4.13 -6.66 -12.89
C VAL A 203 3.83 -7.05 -11.46
N ILE A 204 3.98 -8.33 -11.11
CA ILE A 204 3.92 -8.81 -9.73
C ILE A 204 5.35 -8.95 -9.22
N LYS A 205 5.69 -8.23 -8.16
CA LYS A 205 7.02 -8.30 -7.54
C LYS A 205 7.19 -9.65 -6.86
N ALA A 206 8.30 -10.33 -7.13
CA ALA A 206 8.66 -11.59 -6.51
C ALA A 206 10.11 -11.54 -6.01
N SER A 207 10.38 -12.35 -4.97
CA SER A 207 11.72 -12.56 -4.41
C SER A 207 12.01 -14.04 -4.37
N THR A 208 13.29 -14.42 -4.52
CA THR A 208 13.79 -15.81 -4.43
C THR A 208 14.47 -16.10 -3.11
N THR A 209 14.52 -15.10 -2.20
CA THR A 209 15.14 -15.21 -0.85
C THR A 209 14.24 -14.59 0.19
#